data_2347a5f540418adda009f2b4a88f8994
#
_entry.id   2347a5f540418adda009f2b4a88f8994
#
_cell.length_a   1.000
_cell.length_b   1.000
_cell.length_c   1.000
_cell.angle_alpha   90.00
_cell.angle_beta   90.00
_cell.angle_gamma   90.00
#
_symmetry.space_group_name_H-M   'P 1'
#
loop_
_entity.id
_entity.type
_entity.pdbx_description
1 polymer ?
#
loop_
_entity_poly.entity_id
_entity_poly.type
_entity_poly.pdbx_seq_one_letter_code
_entity_poly.pdbx_strand_id
1 'polypeptide(L)'
;MRIIFLLLLPVVLIQAKPTYWNQFRGPNGDGDAQNSQLPIQFSESKNLTWKTPIPGKAWSSPVVKDGKVWITNAEEDGYKMWAIQLDWKTGEQIKKVLVFKNKEPQFCHPMNSYATPTPVIEGEMVFVHFGTHGTAALDLKSGMKIWERRDFKCDHFRVAAASPITHKE
;
A
#
# COMPACT_ATOMS: atom_id res chain seq x y z
N MET A 1 17.79 -27.02 57.10
CA MET A 1 17.31 -27.29 55.72
C MET A 1 16.59 -26.01 55.25
N ARG A 2 17.25 -25.20 54.40
CA ARG A 2 16.67 -23.95 53.88
C ARG A 2 16.04 -24.25 52.54
N ILE A 3 14.72 -24.13 52.42
CA ILE A 3 13.96 -24.29 51.21
C ILE A 3 13.99 -22.94 50.48
N ILE A 4 14.66 -22.87 49.34
CA ILE A 4 14.65 -21.71 48.44
C ILE A 4 13.44 -21.85 47.49
N PHE A 5 12.45 -20.98 47.68
CA PHE A 5 11.34 -20.84 46.76
C PHE A 5 11.81 -20.01 45.55
N LEU A 6 11.95 -20.66 44.39
CA LEU A 6 12.20 -19.99 43.13
C LEU A 6 10.87 -19.48 42.59
N LEU A 7 10.64 -18.17 42.67
CA LEU A 7 9.48 -17.52 42.03
C LEU A 7 9.75 -17.43 40.52
N LEU A 8 9.13 -18.27 39.72
CA LEU A 8 9.05 -18.16 38.28
C LEU A 8 8.03 -17.08 37.92
N LEU A 9 8.50 -15.86 37.60
CA LEU A 9 7.67 -14.82 37.04
C LEU A 9 7.32 -15.22 35.57
N PRO A 10 6.03 -15.24 35.18
CA PRO A 10 5.67 -15.47 33.80
C PRO A 10 6.15 -14.30 32.94
N VAL A 11 7.00 -14.59 31.96
CA VAL A 11 7.36 -13.64 30.90
C VAL A 11 6.15 -13.51 29.99
N VAL A 12 5.37 -12.45 30.14
CA VAL A 12 4.30 -12.09 29.21
C VAL A 12 4.97 -11.53 27.96
N LEU A 13 5.09 -12.35 26.94
CA LEU A 13 5.45 -11.89 25.59
C LEU A 13 4.30 -11.02 25.06
N ILE A 14 4.47 -9.70 25.15
CA ILE A 14 3.60 -8.77 24.45
C ILE A 14 3.89 -8.93 22.96
N GLN A 15 3.10 -9.73 22.27
CA GLN A 15 3.11 -9.76 20.82
C GLN A 15 2.57 -8.41 20.34
N ALA A 16 3.44 -7.61 19.75
CA ALA A 16 3.00 -6.43 19.02
C ALA A 16 2.00 -6.88 17.94
N LYS A 17 0.79 -6.30 17.95
CA LYS A 17 -0.17 -6.57 16.88
C LYS A 17 0.51 -6.26 15.55
N PRO A 18 0.41 -7.14 14.55
CA PRO A 18 0.98 -6.87 13.24
C PRO A 18 0.39 -5.56 12.70
N THR A 19 1.25 -4.69 12.21
CA THR A 19 0.82 -3.46 11.56
C THR A 19 0.05 -3.84 10.30
N TYR A 20 -1.26 -3.58 10.31
CA TYR A 20 -2.17 -3.94 9.24
C TYR A 20 -3.00 -2.73 8.84
N TRP A 21 -2.77 -2.23 7.63
CA TRP A 21 -3.48 -1.11 7.02
C TRP A 21 -3.72 -1.44 5.55
N ASN A 22 -4.70 -2.29 5.28
CA ASN A 22 -4.81 -3.03 4.02
C ASN A 22 -5.54 -2.32 2.88
N GLN A 23 -6.16 -1.19 3.13
CA GLN A 23 -6.94 -0.47 2.13
C GLN A 23 -6.97 1.04 2.40
N PHE A 24 -7.57 1.81 1.50
CA PHE A 24 -7.83 3.23 1.71
C PHE A 24 -8.60 3.44 3.01
N ARG A 25 -8.10 4.34 3.86
CA ARG A 25 -8.62 4.64 5.20
C ARG A 25 -8.59 3.46 6.19
N GLY A 26 -7.72 2.49 5.96
CA GLY A 26 -7.43 1.41 6.90
C GLY A 26 -8.46 0.28 6.92
N PRO A 27 -8.29 -0.68 7.84
CA PRO A 27 -9.04 -1.94 7.84
C PRO A 27 -10.54 -1.77 7.99
N ASN A 28 -11.00 -0.69 8.63
CA ASN A 28 -12.42 -0.38 8.80
C ASN A 28 -12.94 0.62 7.76
N GLY A 29 -12.06 1.22 6.95
CA GLY A 29 -12.42 2.25 5.98
C GLY A 29 -12.80 3.61 6.59
N ASP A 30 -12.61 3.80 7.88
CA ASP A 30 -12.97 5.00 8.65
C ASP A 30 -11.83 6.01 8.82
N GLY A 31 -10.58 5.56 8.60
CA GLY A 31 -9.38 6.38 8.79
C GLY A 31 -8.88 6.44 10.23
N ASP A 32 -9.49 5.68 11.13
CA ASP A 32 -9.09 5.61 12.53
C ASP A 32 -7.99 4.55 12.73
N ALA A 33 -6.83 4.99 13.21
CA ALA A 33 -5.70 4.12 13.49
C ALA A 33 -5.75 3.46 14.89
N GLN A 34 -6.81 3.63 15.62
CA GLN A 34 -7.12 3.06 16.94
C GLN A 34 -5.90 2.91 17.87
N ASN A 35 -5.83 3.70 18.95
CA ASN A 35 -4.75 3.65 19.96
C ASN A 35 -3.34 3.98 19.46
N SER A 36 -3.20 4.67 18.35
CA SER A 36 -1.91 5.11 17.91
C SER A 36 -1.47 6.34 18.68
N GLN A 37 -0.33 6.25 19.33
CA GLN A 37 0.37 7.42 19.82
C GLN A 37 1.05 8.12 18.64
N LEU A 38 0.25 8.85 17.86
CA LEU A 38 0.76 9.57 16.71
C LEU A 38 1.57 10.78 17.17
N PRO A 39 2.73 11.05 16.57
CA PRO A 39 3.48 12.23 16.87
C PRO A 39 2.72 13.49 16.42
N ILE A 40 2.50 14.43 17.35
CA ILE A 40 1.90 15.75 17.03
C ILE A 40 2.90 16.73 16.44
N GLN A 41 4.19 16.43 16.52
CA GLN A 41 5.26 17.20 15.90
C GLN A 41 6.01 16.31 14.92
N PHE A 42 6.10 16.78 13.69
CA PHE A 42 6.71 16.03 12.59
C PHE A 42 7.56 16.95 11.72
N SER A 43 8.81 16.57 11.45
CA SER A 43 9.71 17.28 10.54
C SER A 43 10.78 16.32 10.01
N GLU A 44 11.61 16.76 9.08
CA GLU A 44 12.73 15.94 8.56
C GLU A 44 13.74 15.54 9.65
N SER A 45 13.81 16.28 10.75
CA SER A 45 14.69 16.00 11.90
C SER A 45 13.97 15.41 13.11
N LYS A 46 12.64 15.27 13.07
CA LYS A 46 11.85 14.84 14.22
C LYS A 46 10.73 13.88 13.81
N ASN A 47 10.71 12.72 14.44
CA ASN A 47 9.70 11.67 14.19
C ASN A 47 9.66 11.14 12.76
N LEU A 48 10.76 11.28 12.00
CA LEU A 48 10.95 10.69 10.68
C LEU A 48 11.89 9.50 10.81
N THR A 49 11.41 8.29 10.48
CA THR A 49 12.21 7.07 10.49
C THR A 49 13.01 6.93 9.19
N TRP A 50 12.35 7.17 8.06
CA TRP A 50 12.97 7.11 6.73
C TRP A 50 12.20 7.98 5.73
N LYS A 51 12.86 8.28 4.62
CA LYS A 51 12.28 9.03 3.49
C LYS A 51 12.83 8.43 2.19
N THR A 52 11.95 7.92 1.35
CA THR A 52 12.31 7.25 0.11
C THR A 52 11.77 8.02 -1.09
N PRO A 53 12.61 8.48 -2.02
CA PRO A 53 12.16 9.14 -3.23
C PRO A 53 11.50 8.12 -4.17
N ILE A 54 10.33 8.46 -4.68
CA ILE A 54 9.58 7.66 -5.66
C ILE A 54 9.47 8.47 -6.96
N PRO A 55 10.21 8.11 -8.02
CA PRO A 55 10.14 8.80 -9.31
C PRO A 55 8.75 8.67 -9.95
N GLY A 56 8.31 9.71 -10.67
CA GLY A 56 6.97 9.77 -11.28
C GLY A 56 5.92 10.26 -10.29
N LYS A 57 4.67 9.82 -10.47
CA LYS A 57 3.55 10.21 -9.60
C LYS A 57 2.99 9.01 -8.84
N ALA A 58 3.01 9.09 -7.51
CA ALA A 58 2.49 8.07 -6.61
C ALA A 58 1.57 8.77 -5.58
N TRP A 59 0.30 8.97 -5.91
CA TRP A 59 -0.67 9.68 -5.09
C TRP A 59 -1.57 8.76 -4.27
N SER A 60 -1.40 7.46 -4.42
CA SER A 60 -2.11 6.49 -3.60
C SER A 60 -1.70 6.60 -2.13
N SER A 61 -2.62 6.31 -1.24
CA SER A 61 -2.25 6.02 0.15
C SER A 61 -1.43 4.74 0.21
N PRO A 62 -0.46 4.63 1.13
CA PRO A 62 0.23 3.38 1.37
C PRO A 62 -0.70 2.37 2.04
N VAL A 63 -0.56 1.10 1.66
CA VAL A 63 -1.16 -0.02 2.38
C VAL A 63 -0.07 -0.90 2.96
N VAL A 64 -0.33 -1.48 4.15
CA VAL A 64 0.68 -2.15 4.94
C VAL A 64 0.18 -3.51 5.40
N LYS A 65 0.98 -4.54 5.18
CA LYS A 65 0.80 -5.89 5.74
C LYS A 65 2.16 -6.56 5.90
N ASP A 66 2.36 -7.28 7.00
CA ASP A 66 3.53 -8.12 7.28
C ASP A 66 4.88 -7.41 7.07
N GLY A 67 4.97 -6.16 7.53
CA GLY A 67 6.19 -5.36 7.43
C GLY A 67 6.53 -4.87 6.02
N LYS A 68 5.58 -4.94 5.10
CA LYS A 68 5.71 -4.45 3.72
C LYS A 68 4.69 -3.33 3.46
N VAL A 69 5.15 -2.31 2.76
CA VAL A 69 4.34 -1.18 2.29
C VAL A 69 4.14 -1.31 0.79
N TRP A 70 2.91 -1.21 0.32
CA TRP A 70 2.60 -1.18 -1.10
C TRP A 70 1.96 0.14 -1.50
N ILE A 71 2.39 0.68 -2.64
CA ILE A 71 1.81 1.86 -3.27
C ILE A 71 1.68 1.63 -4.77
N THR A 72 0.79 2.38 -5.41
CA THR A 72 0.78 2.52 -6.87
C THR A 72 1.64 3.68 -7.32
N ASN A 73 2.19 3.58 -8.52
CA ASN A 73 3.01 4.61 -9.14
C ASN A 73 2.78 4.62 -10.66
N ALA A 74 2.93 5.76 -11.29
CA ALA A 74 2.86 5.89 -12.74
C ALA A 74 3.89 6.89 -13.28
N GLU A 75 4.35 6.68 -14.51
CA GLU A 75 5.02 7.72 -15.27
C GLU A 75 4.03 8.87 -15.55
N GLU A 76 4.52 10.10 -15.62
CA GLU A 76 3.65 11.28 -15.79
C GLU A 76 2.85 11.25 -17.09
N ASP A 77 3.41 10.64 -18.11
CA ASP A 77 2.80 10.45 -19.42
C ASP A 77 1.81 9.26 -19.47
N GLY A 78 1.73 8.44 -18.42
CA GLY A 78 0.83 7.30 -18.31
C GLY A 78 1.20 6.06 -19.11
N TYR A 79 2.36 6.04 -19.77
CA TYR A 79 2.77 4.86 -20.55
C TYR A 79 3.07 3.65 -19.68
N LYS A 80 3.60 3.86 -18.48
CA LYS A 80 3.89 2.76 -17.55
C LYS A 80 3.30 3.00 -16.17
N MET A 81 2.71 1.95 -15.64
CA MET A 81 2.09 1.93 -14.32
C MET A 81 2.66 0.80 -13.49
N TRP A 82 3.00 1.11 -12.24
CA TRP A 82 3.79 0.27 -11.38
C TRP A 82 3.10 0.02 -10.04
N ALA A 83 3.38 -1.12 -9.44
CA ALA A 83 3.21 -1.35 -8.02
C ALA A 83 4.60 -1.39 -7.37
N ILE A 84 4.77 -0.67 -6.27
CA ILE A 84 6.05 -0.57 -5.56
C ILE A 84 5.85 -1.15 -4.17
N GLN A 85 6.79 -2.03 -3.77
CA GLN A 85 6.88 -2.58 -2.44
C GLN A 85 8.10 -2.00 -1.73
N LEU A 86 7.88 -1.45 -0.53
CA LEU A 86 8.94 -0.96 0.35
C LEU A 86 8.99 -1.78 1.63
N ASP A 87 10.16 -1.81 2.25
CA ASP A 87 10.29 -2.32 3.61
C ASP A 87 9.74 -1.30 4.62
N TRP A 88 8.87 -1.74 5.51
CA TRP A 88 8.26 -0.87 6.53
C TRP A 88 9.27 -0.22 7.48
N LYS A 89 10.35 -0.93 7.84
CA LYS A 89 11.32 -0.46 8.83
C LYS A 89 12.36 0.47 8.25
N THR A 90 12.80 0.17 7.02
CA THR A 90 13.94 0.87 6.40
C THR A 90 13.53 1.83 5.30
N GLY A 91 12.31 1.69 4.72
CA GLY A 91 11.88 2.42 3.55
C GLY A 91 12.55 1.97 2.26
N GLU A 92 13.39 0.92 2.30
CA GLU A 92 14.08 0.41 1.12
C GLU A 92 13.07 -0.15 0.10
N GLN A 93 13.27 0.19 -1.18
CA GLN A 93 12.47 -0.36 -2.26
C GLN A 93 12.84 -1.81 -2.51
N ILE A 94 11.94 -2.74 -2.15
CA ILE A 94 12.14 -4.18 -2.34
C ILE A 94 11.77 -4.59 -3.76
N LYS A 95 10.67 -4.05 -4.30
CA LYS A 95 10.15 -4.40 -5.62
C LYS A 95 9.60 -3.18 -6.35
N LYS A 96 9.73 -3.20 -7.66
CA LYS A 96 9.03 -2.31 -8.59
C LYS A 96 8.47 -3.18 -9.72
N VAL A 97 7.18 -3.45 -9.66
CA VAL A 97 6.47 -4.35 -10.59
C VAL A 97 5.80 -3.54 -11.68
N LEU A 98 6.16 -3.77 -12.93
CA LEU A 98 5.43 -3.19 -14.06
C LEU A 98 4.06 -3.89 -14.18
N VAL A 99 3.00 -3.17 -13.83
CA VAL A 99 1.63 -3.69 -13.89
C VAL A 99 1.07 -3.55 -15.29
N PHE A 100 1.09 -2.33 -15.83
CA PHE A 100 0.59 -2.04 -17.17
C PHE A 100 1.59 -1.25 -17.99
N LYS A 101 1.62 -1.57 -19.29
CA LYS A 101 2.21 -0.76 -20.35
C LYS A 101 1.11 -0.38 -21.33
N ASN A 102 0.95 0.92 -21.55
CA ASN A 102 -0.11 1.46 -22.40
C ASN A 102 0.51 1.98 -23.71
N LYS A 103 -0.22 1.83 -24.82
CA LYS A 103 0.18 2.44 -26.10
C LYS A 103 -0.35 3.86 -26.22
N GLU A 104 -1.57 4.06 -25.77
CA GLU A 104 -2.32 5.31 -25.83
C GLU A 104 -2.93 5.58 -24.46
N PRO A 105 -2.20 6.25 -23.56
CA PRO A 105 -2.73 6.61 -22.27
C PRO A 105 -3.90 7.59 -22.39
N GLN A 106 -4.95 7.38 -21.60
CA GLN A 106 -6.02 8.37 -21.46
C GLN A 106 -5.44 9.70 -20.93
N PHE A 107 -6.02 10.82 -21.32
CA PHE A 107 -5.66 12.11 -20.74
C PHE A 107 -5.83 12.10 -19.22
N CYS A 108 -4.81 12.58 -18.51
CA CYS A 108 -4.83 12.77 -17.06
C CYS A 108 -4.79 14.27 -16.74
N HIS A 109 -5.80 14.74 -16.03
CA HIS A 109 -5.84 16.13 -15.60
C HIS A 109 -4.65 16.44 -14.66
N PRO A 110 -3.98 17.62 -14.77
CA PRO A 110 -2.83 17.97 -13.91
C PRO A 110 -3.07 17.88 -12.40
N MET A 111 -4.33 18.05 -11.97
CA MET A 111 -4.76 17.89 -10.56
C MET A 111 -5.02 16.44 -10.16
N ASN A 112 -4.59 15.46 -10.95
CA ASN A 112 -4.72 14.05 -10.63
C ASN A 112 -3.50 13.26 -11.11
N SER A 113 -3.46 11.98 -10.82
CA SER A 113 -2.43 11.04 -11.23
C SER A 113 -3.08 9.72 -11.68
N TYR A 114 -2.48 9.03 -12.64
CA TYR A 114 -2.88 7.68 -12.98
C TYR A 114 -2.76 6.70 -11.79
N ALA A 115 -1.92 7.03 -10.80
CA ALA A 115 -1.68 6.25 -9.60
C ALA A 115 -2.31 6.89 -8.35
N THR A 116 -3.51 7.44 -8.46
CA THR A 116 -4.29 7.97 -7.33
C THR A 116 -5.04 6.86 -6.58
N PRO A 117 -5.64 5.83 -7.24
CA PRO A 117 -6.30 4.76 -6.52
C PRO A 117 -5.33 4.02 -5.59
N THR A 118 -5.74 3.89 -4.33
CA THR A 118 -4.99 3.16 -3.30
C THR A 118 -5.12 1.66 -3.54
N PRO A 119 -4.04 0.89 -3.43
CA PRO A 119 -4.12 -0.58 -3.47
C PRO A 119 -4.99 -1.13 -2.34
N VAL A 120 -5.46 -2.37 -2.50
CA VAL A 120 -6.05 -3.12 -1.39
C VAL A 120 -5.35 -4.46 -1.26
N ILE A 121 -5.10 -4.88 -0.01
CA ILE A 121 -4.52 -6.18 0.31
C ILE A 121 -5.61 -7.05 0.92
N GLU A 122 -5.87 -8.20 0.31
CA GLU A 122 -6.76 -9.23 0.84
C GLU A 122 -6.11 -10.60 0.69
N GLY A 123 -6.08 -11.38 1.78
CA GLY A 123 -5.37 -12.66 1.80
C GLY A 123 -3.90 -12.49 1.43
N GLU A 124 -3.45 -13.25 0.45
CA GLU A 124 -2.08 -13.21 -0.09
C GLU A 124 -1.99 -12.41 -1.42
N MET A 125 -2.93 -11.53 -1.68
CA MET A 125 -2.98 -10.73 -2.91
C MET A 125 -2.98 -9.23 -2.64
N VAL A 126 -2.35 -8.49 -3.55
CA VAL A 126 -2.43 -7.03 -3.66
C VAL A 126 -3.20 -6.69 -4.94
N PHE A 127 -4.32 -6.03 -4.79
CA PHE A 127 -5.11 -5.55 -5.92
C PHE A 127 -4.76 -4.08 -6.19
N VAL A 128 -4.42 -3.80 -7.44
CA VAL A 128 -4.06 -2.46 -7.91
C VAL A 128 -4.98 -2.04 -9.04
N HIS A 129 -5.42 -0.79 -9.02
CA HIS A 129 -6.36 -0.24 -10.00
C HIS A 129 -5.83 1.06 -10.60
N PHE A 130 -5.98 1.20 -11.93
CA PHE A 130 -5.54 2.36 -12.69
C PHE A 130 -6.64 2.87 -13.63
N GLY A 131 -7.91 2.81 -13.17
CA GLY A 131 -9.06 3.24 -13.95
C GLY A 131 -9.22 2.44 -15.24
N THR A 132 -9.44 3.14 -16.35
CA THR A 132 -9.62 2.53 -17.68
C THR A 132 -8.42 1.70 -18.15
N HIS A 133 -7.23 1.93 -17.54
CA HIS A 133 -6.03 1.17 -17.91
C HIS A 133 -6.04 -0.24 -17.34
N GLY A 134 -6.87 -0.49 -16.33
CA GLY A 134 -7.11 -1.83 -15.82
C GLY A 134 -6.96 -2.00 -14.31
N THR A 135 -7.26 -3.22 -13.91
CA THR A 135 -7.10 -3.74 -12.55
C THR A 135 -6.26 -5.01 -12.62
N ALA A 136 -5.39 -5.21 -11.66
CA ALA A 136 -4.59 -6.43 -11.55
C ALA A 136 -4.51 -6.91 -10.11
N ALA A 137 -4.36 -8.24 -9.95
CA ALA A 137 -3.95 -8.85 -8.70
C ALA A 137 -2.50 -9.31 -8.80
N LEU A 138 -1.74 -8.98 -7.78
CA LEU A 138 -0.35 -9.40 -7.60
C LEU A 138 -0.26 -10.31 -6.38
N ASP A 139 0.60 -11.32 -6.45
CA ASP A 139 0.97 -12.09 -5.27
C ASP A 139 1.69 -11.20 -4.27
N LEU A 140 1.24 -11.19 -3.03
CA LEU A 140 1.73 -10.31 -1.98
C LEU A 140 3.23 -10.50 -1.71
N LYS A 141 3.72 -11.74 -1.78
CA LYS A 141 5.09 -12.09 -1.44
C LYS A 141 6.04 -11.93 -2.62
N SER A 142 5.72 -12.48 -3.77
CA SER A 142 6.57 -12.44 -4.96
C SER A 142 6.42 -11.18 -5.78
N GLY A 143 5.26 -10.53 -5.75
CA GLY A 143 4.88 -9.43 -6.62
C GLY A 143 4.51 -9.88 -8.04
N MET A 144 4.45 -11.19 -8.29
CA MET A 144 4.04 -11.72 -9.59
C MET A 144 2.59 -11.38 -9.88
N LYS A 145 2.31 -10.96 -11.11
CA LYS A 145 0.95 -10.69 -11.55
C LYS A 145 0.20 -12.02 -11.74
N ILE A 146 -0.88 -12.21 -10.96
CA ILE A 146 -1.73 -13.40 -10.98
C ILE A 146 -2.76 -13.30 -12.10
N TRP A 147 -3.42 -12.13 -12.19
CA TRP A 147 -4.36 -11.82 -13.25
C TRP A 147 -4.43 -10.32 -13.50
N GLU A 148 -4.99 -9.96 -14.66
CA GLU A 148 -5.33 -8.58 -14.99
C GLU A 148 -6.67 -8.53 -15.75
N ARG A 149 -7.38 -7.41 -15.61
CA ARG A 149 -8.55 -7.07 -16.41
C ARG A 149 -8.42 -5.66 -16.95
N ARG A 150 -8.63 -5.51 -18.26
CA ARG A 150 -8.54 -4.25 -18.99
C ARG A 150 -9.78 -3.99 -19.85
N ASP A 151 -10.83 -4.74 -19.63
CA ASP A 151 -12.07 -4.73 -20.39
C ASP A 151 -13.11 -3.74 -19.83
N PHE A 152 -12.91 -3.22 -18.61
CA PHE A 152 -13.74 -2.17 -18.05
C PHE A 152 -13.24 -0.80 -18.46
N LYS A 153 -13.98 -0.14 -19.34
CA LYS A 153 -13.71 1.26 -19.66
C LYS A 153 -14.28 2.14 -18.58
N CYS A 154 -13.43 3.00 -18.03
CA CYS A 154 -13.80 4.04 -17.09
C CYS A 154 -13.45 5.38 -17.76
N ASP A 155 -14.34 5.87 -18.59
CA ASP A 155 -14.11 7.10 -19.34
C ASP A 155 -14.37 8.30 -18.43
N HIS A 156 -13.36 8.67 -17.65
CA HIS A 156 -13.42 9.77 -16.71
C HIS A 156 -12.39 10.84 -17.08
N PHE A 157 -12.84 12.06 -17.33
CA PHE A 157 -12.01 13.20 -17.76
C PHE A 157 -10.75 13.41 -16.91
N ARG A 158 -10.80 13.13 -15.61
CA ARG A 158 -9.68 13.35 -14.67
C ARG A 158 -8.91 12.09 -14.34
N VAL A 159 -9.16 10.97 -15.02
CA VAL A 159 -8.82 9.59 -14.69
C VAL A 159 -9.39 9.13 -13.34
N ALA A 160 -9.24 7.84 -13.02
CA ALA A 160 -9.80 7.28 -11.79
C ALA A 160 -9.12 7.81 -10.55
N ALA A 161 -9.92 8.02 -9.50
CA ALA A 161 -9.44 8.33 -8.16
C ALA A 161 -10.02 7.38 -7.10
N ALA A 162 -11.09 6.66 -7.45
CA ALA A 162 -11.72 5.69 -6.55
C ALA A 162 -10.78 4.50 -6.31
N SER A 163 -10.58 4.18 -5.05
CA SER A 163 -9.81 3.01 -4.64
C SER A 163 -10.69 1.76 -4.69
N PRO A 164 -10.15 0.58 -5.08
CA PRO A 164 -10.88 -0.67 -5.00
C PRO A 164 -11.16 -1.05 -3.54
N ILE A 165 -12.21 -1.82 -3.36
CA ILE A 165 -12.54 -2.49 -2.10
C ILE A 165 -12.73 -3.98 -2.38
N THR A 166 -12.46 -4.82 -1.40
CA THR A 166 -12.77 -6.25 -1.46
C THR A 166 -14.10 -6.51 -0.76
N HIS A 167 -14.84 -7.47 -1.28
CA HIS A 167 -16.08 -7.96 -0.67
C HIS A 167 -15.99 -9.49 -0.58
N LYS A 168 -16.34 -10.03 0.56
CA LYS A 168 -16.45 -11.49 0.74
C LYS A 168 -17.74 -11.96 0.09
N GLU A 169 -17.62 -12.99 -0.76
CA GLU A 169 -18.77 -13.74 -1.25
C GLU A 169 -19.34 -14.65 -0.16
#